data_89ce1c5bffd018894c5acf43ead77b0b
#
_entry.id   89ce1c5bffd018894c5acf43ead77b0b
#
_cell.length_a   1.000
_cell.length_b   1.000
_cell.length_c   1.000
_cell.angle_alpha   90.00
_cell.angle_beta   90.00
_cell.angle_gamma   90.00
#
_symmetry.space_group_name_H-M   'P 1'
#
loop_
_entity.id
_entity.type
_entity.pdbx_description
1 polymer ?
#
loop_
_entity_poly.entity_id
_entity_poly.type
_entity_poly.pdbx_seq_one_letter_code
_entity_poly.pdbx_strand_id
1 'polypeptide(L)'
;MRESTVMKIHYITGLAALFTVAVHIMMRLIMPFSMSLEYENVVANYQNVLYALLLESILVLISIHGFNGLRVMLLELRQDAMWEKFVFLFTLAAMLVVIGYGTRTIIIVNGLNL
;
A
#
# COMPACT_ATOMS: atom_id res chain seq x y z
N MET A 1 -17.27 -7.49 11.21
CA MET A 1 -17.08 -6.03 11.35
C MET A 1 -18.23 -5.32 10.65
N ARG A 2 -18.75 -4.27 11.26
CA ARG A 2 -19.84 -3.51 10.64
C ARG A 2 -19.37 -2.86 9.34
N GLU A 3 -20.24 -2.82 8.33
CA GLU A 3 -19.94 -2.16 7.06
C GLU A 3 -19.64 -0.66 7.23
N SER A 4 -20.33 0.01 8.14
CA SER A 4 -20.03 1.41 8.48
C SER A 4 -18.62 1.62 9.03
N THR A 5 -18.11 0.69 9.83
CA THR A 5 -16.73 0.73 10.35
C THR A 5 -15.73 0.50 9.22
N VAL A 6 -15.99 -0.45 8.33
CA VAL A 6 -15.15 -0.74 7.16
C VAL A 6 -15.07 0.49 6.24
N MET A 7 -16.19 1.16 6.00
CA MET A 7 -16.21 2.38 5.17
C MET A 7 -15.46 3.54 5.83
N LYS A 8 -15.52 3.70 7.15
CA LYS A 8 -14.70 4.68 7.87
C LYS A 8 -13.21 4.41 7.68
N ILE A 9 -12.81 3.15 7.81
CA ILE A 9 -11.41 2.74 7.55
C ILE A 9 -11.03 3.08 6.12
N HIS A 10 -11.92 2.84 5.16
CA HIS A 10 -11.69 3.16 3.75
C HIS A 10 -11.42 4.65 3.52
N TYR A 11 -12.25 5.52 4.09
CA TYR A 11 -12.08 6.96 3.97
C TYR A 11 -10.81 7.45 4.67
N ILE A 12 -10.55 6.98 5.87
CA ILE A 12 -9.36 7.38 6.64
C ILE A 12 -8.08 6.92 5.93
N THR A 13 -8.04 5.68 5.45
CA THR A 13 -6.87 5.17 4.73
C THR A 13 -6.67 5.87 3.39
N GLY A 14 -7.75 6.24 2.70
CA GLY A 14 -7.67 7.02 1.46
C GLY A 14 -7.07 8.40 1.69
N LEU A 15 -7.54 9.12 2.71
CA LEU A 15 -7.03 10.44 3.04
C LEU A 15 -5.57 10.38 3.50
N ALA A 16 -5.23 9.44 4.37
CA ALA A 16 -3.86 9.23 4.82
C ALA A 16 -2.94 8.83 3.68
N ALA A 17 -3.40 7.96 2.78
CA ALA A 17 -2.64 7.55 1.59
C ALA A 17 -2.38 8.73 0.67
N LEU A 18 -3.37 9.59 0.45
CA LEU A 18 -3.19 10.81 -0.35
C LEU A 18 -2.05 11.66 0.19
N PHE A 19 -2.02 11.88 1.50
CA PHE A 19 -0.97 12.66 2.15
C PHE A 19 0.40 11.99 2.03
N THR A 20 0.51 10.70 2.35
CA THR A 20 1.80 9.99 2.30
C THR A 20 2.35 9.85 0.89
N VAL A 21 1.50 9.62 -0.09
CA VAL A 21 1.88 9.57 -1.52
C VAL A 21 2.34 10.95 -2.00
N ALA A 22 1.65 12.01 -1.60
CA ALA A 22 2.06 13.38 -1.94
C ALA A 22 3.46 13.68 -1.40
N VAL A 23 3.75 13.32 -0.16
CA VAL A 23 5.10 13.48 0.43
C VAL A 23 6.12 12.65 -0.36
N HIS A 24 5.80 11.41 -0.70
CA HIS A 24 6.69 10.54 -1.48
C HIS A 24 7.02 11.16 -2.85
N ILE A 25 6.01 11.64 -3.56
CA ILE A 25 6.21 12.29 -4.88
C ILE A 25 7.07 13.54 -4.73
N MET A 26 6.80 14.39 -3.74
CA MET A 26 7.59 15.60 -3.50
C MET A 26 9.06 15.25 -3.23
N MET A 27 9.34 14.23 -2.46
CA MET A 27 10.71 13.78 -2.20
C MET A 27 11.40 13.26 -3.46
N ARG A 28 10.66 12.64 -4.38
CA ARG A 28 11.21 12.17 -5.66
C ARG A 28 11.54 13.31 -6.63
N LEU A 29 10.94 14.48 -6.45
CA LEU A 29 11.14 15.66 -7.30
C LEU A 29 12.29 16.56 -6.82
N ILE A 30 12.93 16.26 -5.69
CA ILE A 30 14.09 17.03 -5.19
C ILE A 30 15.27 16.93 -6.14
N MET A 31 15.44 15.80 -6.82
CA MET A 31 16.44 15.60 -7.87
C MET A 31 15.75 15.41 -9.23
N PRO A 32 16.47 15.54 -10.36
CA PRO A 32 15.88 15.23 -11.68
C PRO A 32 15.25 13.82 -11.68
N PHE A 33 14.06 13.70 -12.25
CA PHE A 33 13.27 12.49 -12.19
C PHE A 33 14.02 11.25 -12.72
N SER A 34 14.78 11.41 -13.81
CA SER A 34 15.60 10.31 -14.35
C SER A 34 16.61 9.79 -13.34
N MET A 35 17.27 10.68 -12.61
CA MET A 35 18.22 10.29 -11.57
C MET A 35 17.55 9.60 -10.39
N SER A 36 16.33 9.99 -10.07
CA SER A 36 15.59 9.40 -8.96
C SER A 36 15.21 7.94 -9.22
N LEU A 37 15.27 7.47 -10.46
CA LEU A 37 14.97 6.10 -10.87
C LEU A 37 16.22 5.21 -10.96
N GLU A 38 17.42 5.78 -10.82
CA GLU A 38 18.65 5.00 -10.84
C GLU A 38 18.72 4.07 -9.63
N TYR A 39 19.25 2.86 -9.86
CA TYR A 39 19.28 1.80 -8.85
C TYR A 39 19.91 2.27 -7.53
N GLU A 40 21.05 2.94 -7.58
CA GLU A 40 21.76 3.40 -6.39
C GLU A 40 20.92 4.41 -5.58
N ASN A 41 20.24 5.31 -6.25
CA ASN A 41 19.37 6.31 -5.60
C ASN A 41 18.13 5.65 -4.99
N VAL A 42 17.55 4.67 -5.68
CA VAL A 42 16.40 3.92 -5.14
C VAL A 42 16.80 3.15 -3.90
N VAL A 43 17.93 2.43 -3.95
CA VAL A 43 18.43 1.66 -2.79
C VAL A 43 18.77 2.59 -1.63
N ALA A 44 19.42 3.71 -1.89
CA ALA A 44 19.74 4.70 -0.86
C ALA A 44 18.48 5.21 -0.13
N ASN A 45 17.39 5.42 -0.86
CA ASN A 45 16.11 5.81 -0.27
C ASN A 45 15.55 4.72 0.65
N TYR A 46 15.60 3.45 0.24
CA TYR A 46 15.17 2.33 1.08
C TYR A 46 16.04 2.16 2.33
N GLN A 47 17.31 2.53 2.25
CA GLN A 47 18.25 2.44 3.38
C GLN A 47 18.08 3.56 4.39
N ASN A 48 17.43 4.66 4.02
CA ASN A 48 17.03 5.70 4.96
C ASN A 48 15.81 5.21 5.75
N VAL A 49 15.96 5.07 7.06
CA VAL A 49 14.90 4.52 7.93
C VAL A 49 13.62 5.34 7.86
N LEU A 50 13.71 6.67 7.84
CA LEU A 50 12.52 7.52 7.76
C LEU A 50 11.81 7.35 6.41
N TYR A 51 12.57 7.25 5.33
CA TYR A 51 11.99 7.00 4.01
C TYR A 51 11.40 5.59 3.91
N ALA A 52 12.07 4.59 4.48
CA ALA A 52 11.54 3.22 4.54
C ALA A 52 10.22 3.16 5.31
N LEU A 53 10.09 3.91 6.43
CA LEU A 53 8.84 4.01 7.17
C LEU A 53 7.74 4.69 6.34
N LEU A 54 8.09 5.70 5.55
CA LEU A 54 7.16 6.32 4.62
C LEU A 54 6.66 5.31 3.58
N LEU A 55 7.56 4.55 2.98
CA LEU A 55 7.22 3.51 1.99
C LEU A 55 6.34 2.42 2.61
N GLU A 56 6.64 1.98 3.82
CA GLU A 56 5.81 1.00 4.54
C GLU A 56 4.41 1.56 4.82
N SER A 57 4.32 2.82 5.24
CA SER A 57 3.03 3.48 5.47
C SER A 57 2.20 3.54 4.18
N ILE A 58 2.82 3.89 3.06
CA ILE A 58 2.16 3.90 1.74
C ILE A 58 1.68 2.49 1.38
N LEU A 59 2.54 1.49 1.54
CA LEU A 59 2.21 0.10 1.24
C LEU A 59 0.97 -0.36 1.99
N VAL A 60 0.95 -0.16 3.31
CA VAL A 60 -0.16 -0.59 4.17
C VAL A 60 -1.44 0.19 3.86
N LEU A 61 -1.35 1.52 3.79
CA LEU A 61 -2.52 2.38 3.57
C LEU A 61 -3.16 2.14 2.20
N ILE A 62 -2.35 2.06 1.14
CA ILE A 62 -2.86 1.81 -0.22
C ILE A 62 -3.41 0.39 -0.33
N SER A 63 -2.77 -0.59 0.32
CA SER A 63 -3.28 -1.97 0.31
C SER A 63 -4.64 -2.07 1.00
N ILE A 64 -4.81 -1.50 2.18
CA ILE A 64 -6.10 -1.52 2.88
C ILE A 64 -7.16 -0.78 2.06
N HIS A 65 -6.86 0.42 1.61
CA HIS A 65 -7.80 1.24 0.84
C HIS A 65 -8.16 0.57 -0.50
N GLY A 66 -7.16 0.13 -1.24
CA GLY A 66 -7.34 -0.45 -2.58
C GLY A 66 -8.07 -1.79 -2.55
N PHE A 67 -7.68 -2.71 -1.66
CA PHE A 67 -8.36 -4.00 -1.58
C PHE A 67 -9.76 -3.90 -0.99
N ASN A 68 -10.00 -2.97 -0.06
CA ASN A 68 -11.37 -2.71 0.38
C ASN A 68 -12.22 -2.12 -0.75
N GLY A 69 -11.67 -1.20 -1.53
CA GLY A 69 -12.36 -0.67 -2.72
C GLY A 69 -12.65 -1.75 -3.76
N LEU A 70 -11.68 -2.63 -4.02
CA LEU A 70 -11.88 -3.78 -4.91
C LEU A 70 -12.98 -4.71 -4.37
N ARG A 71 -12.99 -4.97 -3.06
CA ARG A 71 -14.05 -5.75 -2.41
C ARG A 71 -15.44 -5.16 -2.71
N VAL A 72 -15.60 -3.87 -2.50
CA VAL A 72 -16.88 -3.19 -2.74
C VAL A 72 -17.32 -3.37 -4.20
N MET A 73 -16.43 -3.14 -5.16
CA MET A 73 -16.75 -3.29 -6.58
C MET A 73 -17.11 -4.74 -6.94
N LEU A 74 -16.39 -5.72 -6.41
CA LEU A 74 -16.70 -7.13 -6.68
C LEU A 74 -18.04 -7.57 -6.07
N LEU A 75 -18.41 -7.02 -4.90
CA LEU A 75 -19.69 -7.33 -4.28
C LEU A 75 -20.89 -6.80 -5.08
N GLU A 76 -20.70 -5.78 -5.90
CA GLU A 76 -21.75 -5.25 -6.78
C GLU A 76 -22.07 -6.19 -7.95
N LEU A 77 -21.15 -7.10 -8.31
CA LEU A 77 -21.34 -8.02 -9.44
C LEU A 77 -22.33 -9.15 -9.13
N ARG A 78 -22.41 -9.58 -7.88
CA ARG A 78 -23.32 -10.63 -7.41
C ARG A 78 -23.68 -10.39 -5.96
N GLN A 79 -24.91 -10.81 -5.58
CA GLN A 79 -25.45 -10.57 -4.25
C GLN A 79 -25.88 -11.87 -3.57
N ASP A 80 -25.00 -12.88 -3.57
CA ASP A 80 -25.24 -14.14 -2.85
C ASP A 80 -24.17 -14.36 -1.75
N ALA A 81 -24.53 -15.09 -0.72
CA ALA A 81 -23.69 -15.31 0.45
C ALA A 81 -22.37 -16.01 0.13
N MET A 82 -22.37 -16.92 -0.85
CA MET A 82 -21.18 -17.62 -1.27
C MET A 82 -20.19 -16.69 -1.95
N TRP A 83 -20.69 -15.80 -2.81
CA TRP A 83 -19.89 -14.80 -3.48
C TRP A 83 -19.29 -13.78 -2.48
N GLU A 84 -20.07 -13.31 -1.51
CA GLU A 84 -19.58 -12.40 -0.47
C GLU A 84 -18.42 -13.02 0.31
N LYS A 85 -18.56 -14.28 0.70
CA LYS A 85 -17.51 -15.03 1.40
C LYS A 85 -16.26 -15.19 0.55
N PHE A 86 -16.43 -15.55 -0.73
CA PHE A 86 -15.32 -15.70 -1.66
C PHE A 86 -14.57 -14.38 -1.83
N VAL A 87 -15.29 -13.28 -2.08
CA VAL A 87 -14.69 -11.94 -2.26
C VAL A 87 -13.93 -11.52 -1.01
N PHE A 88 -14.52 -11.72 0.18
CA PHE A 88 -13.85 -11.39 1.43
C PHE A 88 -12.53 -12.15 1.58
N LEU A 89 -12.55 -13.46 1.40
CA LEU A 89 -11.35 -14.29 1.54
C LEU A 89 -10.30 -13.97 0.47
N PHE A 90 -10.73 -13.77 -0.77
CA PHE A 90 -9.84 -13.42 -1.87
C PHE A 90 -9.15 -12.07 -1.64
N THR A 91 -9.91 -11.03 -1.32
CA THR A 91 -9.34 -9.69 -1.11
C THR A 91 -8.45 -9.64 0.13
N LEU A 92 -8.84 -10.32 1.21
CA LEU A 92 -8.01 -10.40 2.41
C LEU A 92 -6.69 -11.13 2.13
N ALA A 93 -6.74 -12.28 1.47
CA ALA A 93 -5.54 -13.06 1.14
C ALA A 93 -4.61 -12.27 0.21
N ALA A 94 -5.15 -11.65 -0.84
CA ALA A 94 -4.38 -10.83 -1.78
C ALA A 94 -3.73 -9.62 -1.07
N MET A 95 -4.47 -8.95 -0.19
CA MET A 95 -3.95 -7.83 0.60
C MET A 95 -2.77 -8.28 1.48
N LEU A 96 -2.91 -9.39 2.19
CA LEU A 96 -1.85 -9.91 3.06
C LEU A 96 -0.60 -10.32 2.26
N VAL A 97 -0.77 -10.90 1.08
CA VAL A 97 0.35 -11.24 0.20
C VAL A 97 1.09 -9.98 -0.26
N VAL A 98 0.36 -8.96 -0.69
CA VAL A 98 0.96 -7.69 -1.16
C VAL A 98 1.71 -7.01 -0.02
N ILE A 99 1.09 -6.86 1.15
CA ILE A 99 1.74 -6.25 2.32
C ILE A 99 2.94 -7.07 2.75
N GLY A 100 2.81 -8.38 2.86
CA GLY A 100 3.90 -9.26 3.29
C GLY A 100 5.08 -9.22 2.34
N TYR A 101 4.84 -9.30 1.04
CA TYR A 101 5.91 -9.25 0.04
C TYR A 101 6.56 -7.87 -0.04
N GLY A 102 5.78 -6.80 -0.01
CA GLY A 102 6.30 -5.43 -0.03
C GLY A 102 7.11 -5.11 1.23
N THR A 103 6.62 -5.49 2.41
CA THR A 103 7.36 -5.32 3.67
C THR A 103 8.67 -6.09 3.65
N ARG A 104 8.65 -7.33 3.16
CA ARG A 104 9.88 -8.13 2.98
C ARG A 104 10.90 -7.39 2.10
N THR A 105 10.46 -6.83 0.99
CA THR A 105 11.32 -6.07 0.08
C THR A 105 11.96 -4.86 0.79
N ILE A 106 11.15 -4.09 1.51
CA ILE A 106 11.62 -2.92 2.26
C ILE A 106 12.69 -3.33 3.29
N ILE A 107 12.44 -4.37 4.06
CA ILE A 107 13.35 -4.86 5.09
C ILE A 107 14.67 -5.34 4.48
N ILE A 108 14.61 -6.13 3.41
CA ILE A 108 15.81 -6.67 2.75
C ILE A 108 16.66 -5.54 2.19
N VAL A 109 16.06 -4.61 1.45
CA VAL A 109 16.81 -3.51 0.82
C VAL A 109 17.36 -2.55 1.87
N ASN A 110 16.61 -2.27 2.93
CA ASN A 110 17.07 -1.46 4.05
C ASN A 110 18.33 -2.05 4.70
N GLY A 111 18.43 -3.37 4.77
CA GLY A 111 19.56 -4.08 5.37
C GLY A 111 20.72 -4.38 4.44
N LEU A 112 20.67 -4.00 3.16
CA LEU A 112 21.78 -4.25 2.23
C LEU A 112 22.99 -3.39 2.60
N ASN A 113 24.15 -4.05 2.63
CA ASN A 113 25.46 -3.38 2.78
C ASN A 113 26.02 -3.13 1.38
N LEU A 114 25.91 -1.89 0.94
CA LEU A 114 26.46 -1.45 -0.34
C LEU A 114 27.73 -0.62 -0.12
#